data_a9010eec240234248b0f81e8117109dd
#
_entry.id   a9010eec240234248b0f81e8117109dd
#
_cell.length_a   1.000
_cell.length_b   1.000
_cell.length_c   1.000
_cell.angle_alpha   90.00
_cell.angle_beta   90.00
_cell.angle_gamma   90.00
#
_symmetry.space_group_name_H-M   'P 1'
#
loop_
_entity.id
_entity.type
_entity.pdbx_description
1 polymer ?
#
loop_
_entity_poly.entity_id
_entity_poly.type
_entity_poly.pdbx_seq_one_letter_code
_entity_poly.pdbx_strand_id
1 'polypeptide(L)'
;DTDRSRGLGDVYKRQNMDNDLALLTATGSAICGAAAVLGAEPVVKSEPHKTAVAVSTVVIFGTLSMFIYPILYRAGVFDLTPEQMGLYTGSTLHEVAHVVGAGNAMGKEISDSAIIVKMIRVMLLAPVLLIMSFALARRAVKAVKGDKNTTATQRGKITIPWFAFGFLAVIGFNSFDWLPVPVVDGIN
;
A
#
# COMPACT_ATOMS: atom_id res chain seq x y z
N ASP A 1 8.79 -27.41 -16.29
CA ASP A 1 8.32 -26.00 -16.40
C ASP A 1 8.10 -25.32 -15.04
N THR A 2 8.90 -25.70 -14.06
CA THR A 2 8.84 -25.22 -12.66
C THR A 2 9.81 -24.07 -12.37
N ASP A 3 10.40 -23.46 -13.37
CA ASP A 3 11.53 -22.54 -13.19
C ASP A 3 11.15 -21.04 -13.27
N ARG A 4 9.94 -20.69 -13.67
CA ARG A 4 9.50 -19.28 -13.79
C ARG A 4 9.00 -18.64 -12.50
N SER A 5 8.70 -19.42 -11.46
CA SER A 5 8.28 -18.89 -10.15
C SER A 5 9.45 -18.64 -9.19
N ARG A 6 10.68 -18.96 -9.58
CA ARG A 6 11.88 -18.88 -8.73
C ARG A 6 12.40 -17.47 -8.51
N GLY A 7 12.16 -16.50 -9.39
CA GLY A 7 12.81 -15.20 -9.33
C GLY A 7 12.52 -14.38 -8.07
N LEU A 8 11.26 -14.22 -7.68
CA LEU A 8 10.89 -13.43 -6.49
C LEU A 8 10.96 -14.27 -5.21
N GLY A 9 10.54 -15.54 -5.25
CA GLY A 9 10.60 -16.43 -4.10
C GLY A 9 12.02 -16.76 -3.63
N ASP A 10 12.99 -16.80 -4.53
CA ASP A 10 14.40 -17.07 -4.19
C ASP A 10 15.11 -15.87 -3.56
N VAL A 11 14.74 -14.64 -3.95
CA VAL A 11 15.26 -13.42 -3.31
C VAL A 11 14.88 -13.39 -1.84
N TYR A 12 13.62 -13.67 -1.50
CA TYR A 12 13.15 -13.71 -0.12
C TYR A 12 13.79 -14.87 0.68
N LYS A 13 13.95 -16.05 0.08
CA LYS A 13 14.61 -17.19 0.73
C LYS A 13 16.09 -16.94 0.96
N ARG A 14 16.80 -16.28 0.06
CA ARG A 14 18.21 -15.94 0.21
C ARG A 14 18.46 -14.88 1.28
N GLN A 15 17.50 -13.96 1.47
CA GLN A 15 17.58 -12.89 2.47
C GLN A 15 17.11 -13.33 3.85
N ASN A 16 16.60 -14.55 4.00
CA ASN A 16 16.06 -15.10 5.26
C ASN A 16 14.98 -14.18 5.88
N MET A 17 14.26 -13.43 5.03
CA MET A 17 13.21 -12.52 5.47
C MET A 17 11.96 -13.29 5.90
N ASP A 18 11.41 -12.84 7.01
CA ASP A 18 10.11 -13.32 7.49
C ASP A 18 9.00 -12.96 6.47
N ASN A 19 8.14 -13.95 6.18
CA ASN A 19 7.05 -13.78 5.20
C ASN A 19 6.08 -12.66 5.59
N ASP A 20 5.82 -12.47 6.89
CA ASP A 20 4.91 -11.44 7.38
C ASP A 20 5.51 -10.05 7.15
N LEU A 21 6.80 -9.88 7.47
CA LEU A 21 7.53 -8.64 7.21
C LEU A 21 7.57 -8.32 5.71
N ALA A 22 7.86 -9.32 4.88
CA ALA A 22 7.89 -9.16 3.43
C ALA A 22 6.51 -8.74 2.88
N LEU A 23 5.43 -9.37 3.36
CA LEU A 23 4.07 -9.07 2.94
C LEU A 23 3.63 -7.67 3.37
N LEU A 24 3.95 -7.26 4.61
CA LEU A 24 3.66 -5.92 5.12
C LEU A 24 4.40 -4.85 4.33
N THR A 25 5.71 -5.03 4.11
CA THR A 25 6.53 -4.08 3.36
C THR A 25 6.07 -3.97 1.91
N ALA A 26 5.74 -5.11 1.28
CA ALA A 26 5.20 -5.14 -0.08
C ALA A 26 3.86 -4.39 -0.18
N THR A 27 2.95 -4.60 0.79
CA THR A 27 1.65 -3.92 0.83
C THR A 27 1.83 -2.41 1.02
N GLY A 28 2.72 -2.00 1.92
CA GLY A 28 3.05 -0.58 2.12
C GLY A 28 3.61 0.08 0.87
N SER A 29 4.60 -0.55 0.24
CA SER A 29 5.24 -0.03 -0.98
C SER A 29 4.28 0.00 -2.18
N ALA A 30 3.37 -0.98 -2.26
CA ALA A 30 2.45 -1.08 -3.39
C ALA A 30 1.30 -0.08 -3.35
N ILE A 31 0.87 0.40 -2.18
CA ILE A 31 -0.37 1.18 -2.06
C ILE A 31 -0.11 2.60 -1.54
N CYS A 32 -0.08 2.80 -0.22
CA CYS A 32 -0.02 4.14 0.38
C CYS A 32 0.93 4.25 1.58
N GLY A 33 1.99 3.44 1.61
CA GLY A 33 3.01 3.53 2.64
C GLY A 33 2.55 2.99 4.00
N ALA A 34 2.80 3.76 5.05
CA ALA A 34 2.53 3.38 6.44
C ALA A 34 1.07 2.99 6.69
N ALA A 35 0.12 3.71 6.08
CA ALA A 35 -1.31 3.42 6.24
C ALA A 35 -1.68 2.02 5.74
N ALA A 36 -1.09 1.59 4.61
CA ALA A 36 -1.32 0.26 4.06
C ALA A 36 -0.67 -0.84 4.93
N VAL A 37 0.51 -0.59 5.51
CA VAL A 37 1.16 -1.51 6.45
C VAL A 37 0.28 -1.71 7.68
N LEU A 38 -0.17 -0.62 8.32
CA LEU A 38 -1.03 -0.66 9.50
C LEU A 38 -2.38 -1.33 9.20
N GLY A 39 -2.94 -1.07 8.02
CA GLY A 39 -4.16 -1.71 7.56
C GLY A 39 -4.01 -3.22 7.30
N ALA A 40 -2.83 -3.67 6.88
CA ALA A 40 -2.53 -5.06 6.62
C ALA A 40 -2.16 -5.85 7.90
N GLU A 41 -1.66 -5.19 8.94
CA GLU A 41 -1.23 -5.81 10.20
C GLU A 41 -2.29 -6.76 10.79
N PRO A 42 -3.55 -6.35 11.01
CA PRO A 42 -4.57 -7.23 11.57
C PRO A 42 -4.95 -8.40 10.64
N VAL A 43 -4.76 -8.22 9.33
CA VAL A 43 -5.04 -9.25 8.31
C VAL A 43 -3.93 -10.30 8.29
N VAL A 44 -2.66 -9.87 8.34
CA VAL A 44 -1.47 -10.72 8.37
C VAL A 44 -1.29 -11.34 9.77
N LYS A 45 -1.79 -10.67 10.81
CA LYS A 45 -1.58 -11.01 12.24
C LYS A 45 -0.11 -11.00 12.62
N SER A 46 0.59 -9.98 12.15
CA SER A 46 2.02 -9.81 12.37
C SER A 46 2.33 -9.33 13.78
N GLU A 47 3.54 -9.60 14.24
CA GLU A 47 4.04 -9.07 15.50
C GLU A 47 4.34 -7.56 15.38
N PRO A 48 4.08 -6.74 16.42
CA PRO A 48 4.21 -5.28 16.35
C PRO A 48 5.59 -4.79 15.89
N HIS A 49 6.66 -5.50 16.26
CA HIS A 49 8.01 -5.12 15.84
C HIS A 49 8.23 -5.25 14.32
N LYS A 50 7.62 -6.25 13.66
CA LYS A 50 7.68 -6.44 12.21
C LYS A 50 6.91 -5.33 11.49
N THR A 51 5.77 -4.94 12.04
CA THR A 51 4.99 -3.80 11.54
C THR A 51 5.81 -2.51 11.64
N ALA A 52 6.47 -2.26 12.77
CA ALA A 52 7.31 -1.08 12.96
C ALA A 52 8.48 -1.05 11.94
N VAL A 53 9.13 -2.18 11.69
CA VAL A 53 10.22 -2.27 10.69
C VAL A 53 9.67 -2.01 9.27
N ALA A 54 8.51 -2.59 8.92
CA ALA A 54 7.89 -2.36 7.61
C ALA A 54 7.52 -0.89 7.40
N VAL A 55 6.89 -0.24 8.41
CA VAL A 55 6.56 1.20 8.37
C VAL A 55 7.83 2.03 8.21
N SER A 56 8.85 1.79 9.04
CA SER A 56 10.12 2.52 8.96
C SER A 56 10.76 2.42 7.59
N THR A 57 10.75 1.23 6.99
CA THR A 57 11.30 0.98 5.65
C THR A 57 10.60 1.84 4.60
N VAL A 58 9.26 1.79 4.53
CA VAL A 58 8.52 2.54 3.51
C VAL A 58 8.61 4.06 3.70
N VAL A 59 8.68 4.52 4.95
CA VAL A 59 8.84 5.96 5.27
C VAL A 59 10.23 6.44 4.87
N ILE A 60 11.29 5.73 5.26
CA ILE A 60 12.67 6.12 4.93
C ILE A 60 12.88 6.20 3.41
N PHE A 61 12.53 5.13 2.69
CA PHE A 61 12.69 5.12 1.24
C PHE A 61 11.76 6.09 0.52
N GLY A 62 10.54 6.31 1.03
CA GLY A 62 9.63 7.31 0.52
C GLY A 62 10.17 8.73 0.68
N THR A 63 10.72 9.05 1.86
CA THR A 63 11.32 10.36 2.15
C THR A 63 12.57 10.60 1.28
N LEU A 64 13.44 9.61 1.15
CA LEU A 64 14.62 9.72 0.26
C LEU A 64 14.19 9.99 -1.19
N SER A 65 13.21 9.23 -1.68
CA SER A 65 12.69 9.39 -3.04
C SER A 65 12.04 10.75 -3.28
N MET A 66 11.37 11.32 -2.25
CA MET A 66 10.77 12.66 -2.31
C MET A 66 11.80 13.75 -2.65
N PHE A 67 13.04 13.62 -2.19
CA PHE A 67 14.12 14.54 -2.52
C PHE A 67 14.86 14.17 -3.81
N ILE A 68 15.07 12.87 -4.05
CA ILE A 68 15.84 12.39 -5.20
C ILE A 68 15.10 12.69 -6.52
N TYR A 69 13.78 12.52 -6.59
CA TYR A 69 13.02 12.68 -7.84
C TYR A 69 13.09 14.11 -8.39
N PRO A 70 12.88 15.17 -7.59
CA PRO A 70 13.03 16.53 -8.09
C PRO A 70 14.46 16.87 -8.53
N ILE A 71 15.47 16.34 -7.85
CA ILE A 71 16.88 16.54 -8.22
C ILE A 71 17.16 15.91 -9.58
N LEU A 72 16.77 14.64 -9.77
CA LEU A 72 16.99 13.93 -11.03
C LEU A 72 16.18 14.52 -12.20
N TYR A 73 14.97 14.98 -11.94
CA TYR A 73 14.14 15.64 -12.94
C TYR A 73 14.77 16.95 -13.41
N ARG A 74 15.23 17.79 -12.48
CA ARG A 74 15.91 19.07 -12.81
C ARG A 74 17.28 18.86 -13.48
N ALA A 75 17.95 17.76 -13.16
CA ALA A 75 19.21 17.38 -13.81
C ALA A 75 19.03 16.85 -15.23
N GLY A 76 17.79 16.71 -15.73
CA GLY A 76 17.50 16.19 -17.07
C GLY A 76 17.78 14.70 -17.24
N VAL A 77 17.86 13.93 -16.13
CA VAL A 77 18.07 12.48 -16.19
C VAL A 77 16.82 11.76 -16.68
N PHE A 78 15.63 12.32 -16.36
CA PHE A 78 14.36 11.82 -16.85
C PHE A 78 13.93 12.62 -18.09
N ASP A 79 13.93 12.00 -19.24
CA ASP A 79 13.34 12.56 -20.46
C ASP A 79 11.84 12.26 -20.51
N LEU A 80 11.11 12.82 -19.53
CA LEU A 80 9.69 12.62 -19.33
C LEU A 80 8.96 13.97 -19.45
N THR A 81 7.79 13.94 -20.10
CA THR A 81 6.88 15.10 -20.08
C THR A 81 6.37 15.33 -18.65
N PRO A 82 5.90 16.55 -18.29
CA PRO A 82 5.34 16.84 -16.96
C PRO A 82 4.24 15.84 -16.54
N GLU A 83 3.35 15.46 -17.44
CA GLU A 83 2.29 14.46 -17.17
C GLU A 83 2.88 13.08 -16.86
N GLN A 84 3.85 12.63 -17.66
CA GLN A 84 4.54 11.35 -17.44
C GLN A 84 5.32 11.35 -16.13
N MET A 85 5.97 12.47 -15.79
CA MET A 85 6.66 12.61 -14.50
C MET A 85 5.67 12.61 -13.33
N GLY A 86 4.50 13.22 -13.48
CA GLY A 86 3.42 13.14 -12.52
C GLY A 86 2.92 11.70 -12.32
N LEU A 87 2.66 10.98 -13.41
CA LEU A 87 2.28 9.57 -13.38
C LEU A 87 3.36 8.71 -12.70
N TYR A 88 4.63 8.91 -13.06
CA TYR A 88 5.75 8.20 -12.46
C TYR A 88 5.84 8.46 -10.96
N THR A 89 5.81 9.73 -10.54
CA THR A 89 5.89 10.16 -9.14
C THR A 89 4.74 9.61 -8.31
N GLY A 90 3.49 9.74 -8.76
CA GLY A 90 2.30 9.24 -8.07
C GLY A 90 2.24 7.72 -7.98
N SER A 91 2.78 7.03 -9.01
CA SER A 91 2.80 5.56 -9.04
C SER A 91 3.93 4.92 -8.24
N THR A 92 5.03 5.60 -7.99
CA THR A 92 6.22 5.03 -7.35
C THR A 92 6.44 5.48 -5.91
N LEU A 93 6.15 6.74 -5.56
CA LEU A 93 6.27 7.20 -4.18
C LEU A 93 5.28 6.49 -3.24
N HIS A 94 5.68 6.27 -1.99
CA HIS A 94 4.93 5.47 -1.05
C HIS A 94 3.74 6.22 -0.45
N GLU A 95 3.90 7.44 0.01
CA GLU A 95 2.87 8.20 0.75
C GLU A 95 2.38 9.42 -0.04
N VAL A 96 1.15 9.86 0.26
CA VAL A 96 0.57 11.06 -0.35
C VAL A 96 1.40 12.30 -0.03
N ALA A 97 1.88 12.43 1.22
CA ALA A 97 2.72 13.55 1.63
C ALA A 97 4.02 13.63 0.81
N HIS A 98 4.67 12.50 0.55
CA HIS A 98 5.86 12.45 -0.30
C HIS A 98 5.57 12.83 -1.75
N VAL A 99 4.39 12.43 -2.27
CA VAL A 99 3.95 12.80 -3.63
C VAL A 99 3.73 14.30 -3.75
N VAL A 100 3.04 14.89 -2.78
CA VAL A 100 2.80 16.34 -2.73
C VAL A 100 4.13 17.11 -2.61
N GLY A 101 5.02 16.67 -1.72
CA GLY A 101 6.32 17.29 -1.55
C GLY A 101 7.19 17.25 -2.80
N ALA A 102 7.33 16.08 -3.41
CA ALA A 102 8.09 15.90 -4.66
C ALA A 102 7.44 16.63 -5.83
N GLY A 103 6.11 16.52 -5.98
CA GLY A 103 5.35 17.15 -7.07
C GLY A 103 5.47 18.68 -7.03
N ASN A 104 5.25 19.30 -5.88
CA ASN A 104 5.39 20.75 -5.72
C ASN A 104 6.82 21.26 -6.00
N ALA A 105 7.82 20.47 -5.66
CA ALA A 105 9.20 20.80 -5.97
C ALA A 105 9.53 20.76 -7.46
N MET A 106 8.76 19.98 -8.26
CA MET A 106 8.96 19.84 -9.71
C MET A 106 8.05 20.76 -10.53
N GLY A 107 6.88 21.14 -10.00
CA GLY A 107 5.94 22.03 -10.63
C GLY A 107 4.48 21.62 -10.39
N LYS A 108 3.56 22.60 -10.48
CA LYS A 108 2.15 22.41 -10.15
C LYS A 108 1.48 21.33 -11.02
N GLU A 109 1.73 21.32 -12.32
CA GLU A 109 1.16 20.35 -13.26
C GLU A 109 1.57 18.90 -12.90
N ILE A 110 2.83 18.71 -12.54
CA ILE A 110 3.37 17.41 -12.08
C ILE A 110 2.71 17.02 -10.77
N SER A 111 2.56 17.98 -9.84
CA SER A 111 1.93 17.76 -8.54
C SER A 111 0.49 17.31 -8.69
N ASP A 112 -0.30 18.02 -9.49
CA ASP A 112 -1.72 17.73 -9.67
C ASP A 112 -1.92 16.32 -10.28
N SER A 113 -1.18 16.00 -11.34
CA SER A 113 -1.19 14.68 -11.96
C SER A 113 -0.75 13.57 -10.99
N ALA A 114 0.31 13.80 -10.23
CA ALA A 114 0.83 12.83 -9.28
C ALA A 114 -0.14 12.53 -8.14
N ILE A 115 -0.83 13.57 -7.63
CA ILE A 115 -1.84 13.42 -6.57
C ILE A 115 -3.02 12.59 -7.08
N ILE A 116 -3.53 12.86 -8.28
CA ILE A 116 -4.65 12.10 -8.88
C ILE A 116 -4.29 10.61 -8.95
N VAL A 117 -3.12 10.29 -9.49
CA VAL A 117 -2.64 8.89 -9.60
C VAL A 117 -2.54 8.24 -8.22
N LYS A 118 -2.03 8.99 -7.23
CA LYS A 118 -1.91 8.48 -5.86
C LYS A 118 -3.26 8.21 -5.21
N MET A 119 -4.26 9.06 -5.44
CA MET A 119 -5.62 8.87 -4.92
C MET A 119 -6.24 7.58 -5.47
N ILE A 120 -6.05 7.27 -6.76
CA ILE A 120 -6.50 6.01 -7.35
C ILE A 120 -5.87 4.80 -6.64
N ARG A 121 -4.56 4.85 -6.34
CA ARG A 121 -3.88 3.78 -5.60
C ARG A 121 -4.42 3.63 -4.17
N VAL A 122 -4.71 4.72 -3.48
CA VAL A 122 -5.30 4.69 -2.14
C VAL A 122 -6.68 4.03 -2.16
N MET A 123 -7.50 4.29 -3.17
CA MET A 123 -8.80 3.64 -3.33
C MET A 123 -8.69 2.12 -3.47
N LEU A 124 -7.60 1.62 -4.05
CA LEU A 124 -7.35 0.18 -4.18
C LEU A 124 -7.00 -0.50 -2.85
N LEU A 125 -6.73 0.24 -1.77
CA LEU A 125 -6.40 -0.34 -0.47
C LEU A 125 -7.49 -1.29 0.03
N ALA A 126 -8.74 -0.85 0.01
CA ALA A 126 -9.86 -1.64 0.52
C ALA A 126 -10.04 -2.98 -0.24
N PRO A 127 -10.15 -3.02 -1.58
CA PRO A 127 -10.30 -4.28 -2.30
C PRO A 127 -9.05 -5.18 -2.15
N VAL A 128 -7.84 -4.63 -2.11
CA VAL A 128 -6.62 -5.42 -1.92
C VAL A 128 -6.60 -6.09 -0.55
N LEU A 129 -6.96 -5.39 0.52
CA LEU A 129 -7.03 -5.96 1.87
C LEU A 129 -8.08 -7.05 1.98
N LEU A 130 -9.24 -6.90 1.32
CA LEU A 130 -10.26 -7.94 1.27
C LEU A 130 -9.75 -9.20 0.54
N ILE A 131 -9.12 -9.04 -0.62
CA ILE A 131 -8.53 -10.15 -1.37
C ILE A 131 -7.44 -10.83 -0.55
N MET A 132 -6.56 -10.06 0.09
CA MET A 132 -5.49 -10.57 0.94
C MET A 132 -6.04 -11.35 2.15
N SER A 133 -7.04 -10.81 2.84
CA SER A 133 -7.72 -11.48 3.95
C SER A 133 -8.31 -12.82 3.52
N PHE A 134 -8.99 -12.85 2.39
CA PHE A 134 -9.56 -14.08 1.85
C PHE A 134 -8.50 -15.09 1.40
N ALA A 135 -7.44 -14.64 0.76
CA ALA A 135 -6.33 -15.49 0.32
C ALA A 135 -5.60 -16.14 1.52
N LEU A 136 -5.33 -15.36 2.57
CA LEU A 136 -4.68 -15.85 3.79
C LEU A 136 -5.60 -16.81 4.55
N ALA A 137 -6.90 -16.52 4.66
CA ALA A 137 -7.88 -17.42 5.26
C ALA A 137 -7.95 -18.77 4.52
N ARG A 138 -7.96 -18.75 3.18
CA ARG A 138 -7.92 -19.98 2.37
C ARG A 138 -6.66 -20.79 2.58
N ARG A 139 -5.50 -20.14 2.68
CA ARG A 139 -4.21 -20.80 2.97
C ARG A 139 -4.23 -21.47 4.34
N ALA A 140 -4.74 -20.79 5.36
CA ALA A 140 -4.86 -21.33 6.71
C ALA A 140 -5.79 -22.57 6.74
N VAL A 141 -6.93 -22.54 6.05
CA VAL A 141 -7.84 -23.70 5.95
C VAL A 141 -7.20 -24.88 5.21
N LYS A 142 -6.40 -24.59 4.16
CA LYS A 142 -5.71 -25.65 3.38
C LYS A 142 -4.58 -26.31 4.19
N ALA A 143 -3.86 -25.54 5.03
CA ALA A 143 -2.83 -26.05 5.91
C ALA A 143 -3.41 -27.00 6.98
N VAL A 144 -4.56 -26.63 7.58
CA VAL A 144 -5.28 -27.47 8.58
C VAL A 144 -5.83 -28.76 7.98
N LYS A 145 -6.24 -28.78 6.70
CA LYS A 145 -6.68 -30.01 6.04
C LYS A 145 -5.56 -31.01 5.74
N GLY A 146 -4.32 -30.56 5.72
CA GLY A 146 -3.13 -31.42 5.47
C GLY A 146 -2.62 -32.14 6.70
N ASP A 147 -2.96 -31.69 7.91
CA ASP A 147 -2.47 -32.26 9.16
C ASP A 147 -3.64 -32.81 9.99
N LYS A 148 -3.75 -34.15 10.03
CA LYS A 148 -4.82 -34.87 10.70
C LYS A 148 -4.81 -34.80 12.25
N ASN A 149 -3.79 -34.17 12.84
CA ASN A 149 -3.57 -34.12 14.29
C ASN A 149 -3.74 -32.73 14.94
N THR A 150 -4.16 -31.74 14.21
CA THR A 150 -4.31 -30.39 14.79
C THR A 150 -5.75 -30.18 15.27
N THR A 151 -5.90 -30.06 16.58
CA THR A 151 -7.15 -29.79 17.29
C THR A 151 -7.86 -28.56 16.73
N ALA A 152 -9.16 -28.63 16.58
CA ALA A 152 -10.09 -27.70 15.91
C ALA A 152 -10.11 -26.24 16.44
N THR A 153 -9.16 -25.84 17.29
CA THR A 153 -9.15 -24.51 17.95
C THR A 153 -8.49 -23.40 17.11
N GLN A 154 -7.82 -23.75 16.00
CA GLN A 154 -7.26 -22.75 15.08
C GLN A 154 -8.04 -22.67 13.76
N ARG A 155 -9.36 -22.64 13.81
CA ARG A 155 -10.14 -22.17 12.63
C ARG A 155 -9.73 -20.74 12.37
N GLY A 156 -9.04 -20.51 11.26
CA GLY A 156 -8.63 -19.19 10.80
C GLY A 156 -9.84 -18.26 10.77
N LYS A 157 -10.03 -17.49 11.85
CA LYS A 157 -11.04 -16.42 11.87
C LYS A 157 -10.67 -15.46 10.74
N ILE A 158 -11.55 -15.32 9.76
CA ILE A 158 -11.42 -14.28 8.75
C ILE A 158 -11.42 -12.96 9.50
N THR A 159 -10.29 -12.29 9.52
CA THR A 159 -10.20 -10.95 10.10
C THR A 159 -10.82 -10.00 9.09
N ILE A 160 -12.05 -9.58 9.36
CA ILE A 160 -12.73 -8.60 8.52
C ILE A 160 -12.12 -7.24 8.85
N PRO A 161 -11.46 -6.56 7.89
CA PRO A 161 -10.88 -5.24 8.12
C PRO A 161 -12.02 -4.20 8.16
N TRP A 162 -12.66 -4.05 9.31
CA TRP A 162 -13.81 -3.15 9.52
C TRP A 162 -13.53 -1.71 9.06
N PHE A 163 -12.27 -1.25 9.21
CA PHE A 163 -11.89 0.07 8.76
C PHE A 163 -11.96 0.20 7.21
N ALA A 164 -11.72 -0.87 6.46
CA ALA A 164 -11.83 -0.85 4.99
C ALA A 164 -13.29 -0.68 4.55
N PHE A 165 -14.23 -1.28 5.28
CA PHE A 165 -15.66 -1.06 5.03
C PHE A 165 -16.06 0.37 5.43
N GLY A 166 -15.56 0.89 6.57
CA GLY A 166 -15.77 2.28 6.96
C GLY A 166 -15.25 3.26 5.92
N PHE A 167 -14.06 3.01 5.39
CA PHE A 167 -13.47 3.82 4.32
C PHE A 167 -14.30 3.79 3.03
N LEU A 168 -14.76 2.62 2.60
CA LEU A 168 -15.65 2.49 1.43
C LEU A 168 -17.00 3.19 1.67
N ALA A 169 -17.54 3.09 2.88
CA ALA A 169 -18.80 3.77 3.23
C ALA A 169 -18.65 5.29 3.16
N VAL A 170 -17.53 5.84 3.66
CA VAL A 170 -17.24 7.28 3.61
C VAL A 170 -17.05 7.74 2.15
N ILE A 171 -16.30 6.98 1.34
CA ILE A 171 -16.15 7.29 -0.09
C ILE A 171 -17.51 7.24 -0.80
N GLY A 172 -18.31 6.20 -0.56
CA GLY A 172 -19.65 6.07 -1.11
C GLY A 172 -20.55 7.24 -0.70
N PHE A 173 -20.54 7.60 0.59
CA PHE A 173 -21.31 8.74 1.09
C PHE A 173 -20.89 10.05 0.44
N ASN A 174 -19.59 10.29 0.29
CA ASN A 174 -19.08 11.49 -0.38
C ASN A 174 -19.40 11.50 -1.88
N SER A 175 -19.49 10.34 -2.53
CA SER A 175 -19.82 10.23 -3.96
C SER A 175 -21.29 10.52 -4.27
N PHE A 176 -22.18 10.51 -3.27
CA PHE A 176 -23.59 10.86 -3.42
C PHE A 176 -23.88 12.35 -3.30
N ASP A 177 -22.85 13.20 -3.13
CA ASP A 177 -22.99 14.67 -2.98
C ASP A 177 -24.06 15.10 -1.94
N TRP A 178 -24.24 14.32 -0.88
CA TRP A 178 -25.22 14.59 0.16
C TRP A 178 -24.80 15.71 1.12
N LEU A 179 -23.51 16.09 1.10
CA LEU A 179 -23.00 17.19 1.91
C LEU A 179 -23.11 18.49 1.10
N PRO A 180 -23.84 19.49 1.58
CA PRO A 180 -23.86 20.80 0.94
C PRO A 180 -22.47 21.43 0.94
N VAL A 181 -22.10 22.05 -0.19
CA VAL A 181 -20.79 22.67 -0.45
C VAL A 181 -20.25 23.49 0.73
N PRO A 182 -21.06 24.32 1.46
CA PRO A 182 -20.55 25.11 2.59
C PRO A 182 -20.07 24.29 3.78
N VAL A 183 -20.52 23.02 3.90
CA VAL A 183 -20.04 22.12 4.97
C VAL A 183 -18.71 21.52 4.60
N VAL A 184 -18.50 21.21 3.32
CA VAL A 184 -17.22 20.67 2.81
C VAL A 184 -16.13 21.74 2.89
N ASP A 185 -16.44 23.00 2.53
CA ASP A 185 -15.51 24.13 2.60
C ASP A 185 -15.15 24.54 4.04
N GLY A 186 -16.01 24.21 5.02
CA GLY A 186 -15.74 24.47 6.46
C GLY A 186 -14.87 23.41 7.15
N ILE A 187 -14.63 22.27 6.49
CA ILE A 187 -13.82 21.16 7.01
C ILE A 187 -12.40 21.16 6.39
N ASN A 188 -12.21 21.79 5.22
CA ASN A 188 -10.94 22.01 4.57
C ASN A 188 -10.25 23.29 5.03
#